data_f0287c142769f41a728d1bc812983779
#
_entry.id   f0287c142769f41a728d1bc812983779
#
_cell.length_a   1.000
_cell.length_b   1.000
_cell.length_c   1.000
_cell.angle_alpha   90.00
_cell.angle_beta   90.00
_cell.angle_gamma   90.00
#
_symmetry.space_group_name_H-M   'P 1'
#
loop_
_entity.id
_entity.type
_entity.pdbx_description
1 polymer ?
#
loop_
_entity_poly.entity_id
_entity_poly.type
_entity_poly.pdbx_seq_one_letter_code
_entity_poly.pdbx_strand_id
1 'polypeptide(L)'
;MKSGSPSLPENWSVLSVSDLGIKGSYPNNLKIRKVARTQNLSASWLPSLEEDHRPDKGRVGKTGKRDPHRGSMGIPDPYEAARRAVVWVQELQRSARVFKEQQEAEHQHALETYWERWYAREGSKRKTQRNFARWNRDTRLKWDGGSYGVKHQPWAQKSVEKITAADFDDYWAVLDARRTATNDMGGTKAQQKTLIRDLLKEARSDFPHLSIPDFPSISRQIKQVQHLKRDDWDRLMGKIVELSGGAAREDLTTQEYRALEWKPANRLNQRNWVDLYDTLNLMWFFYLRAEDLPRLRAEWFQDNEEEIICLLEETKGNRPQQRTTHYRPDAIPNWRRMHLRRPKGVLVFPHIKRSESDVSGTLKKNLNDLLRYVMDQCDPPIPSQGMTMTNIRHTAFRLTLEEVPELGRPPGIYAFAQNGMTSAEMLQRTYLRFIEEEATAKRARTQIKPGQWSMVKRVEL
;
A
#
# COMPACT_ATOMS: atom_id res chain seq x y z
N MET A 1 65.85 42.53 20.24
CA MET A 1 66.09 41.07 19.99
C MET A 1 65.50 40.76 18.66
N LYS A 2 66.32 40.52 17.61
CA LYS A 2 65.86 40.05 16.32
C LYS A 2 65.54 38.56 16.48
N SER A 3 64.26 38.17 16.48
CA SER A 3 63.86 36.80 16.41
C SER A 3 64.26 36.25 15.05
N GLY A 4 65.37 35.48 15.00
CA GLY A 4 65.79 34.84 13.76
C GLY A 4 64.72 33.91 13.29
N SER A 5 64.23 34.12 12.08
CA SER A 5 63.36 33.19 11.40
C SER A 5 64.13 31.87 11.24
N PRO A 6 63.56 30.70 11.53
CA PRO A 6 64.25 29.43 11.33
C PRO A 6 64.67 29.31 9.88
N SER A 7 65.97 28.92 9.66
CA SER A 7 66.49 28.69 8.30
C SER A 7 65.76 27.55 7.63
N LEU A 8 65.21 27.81 6.47
CA LEU A 8 64.53 26.76 5.66
C LEU A 8 65.55 25.81 5.03
N PRO A 9 65.24 24.50 4.93
CA PRO A 9 66.08 23.58 4.17
C PRO A 9 66.18 24.02 2.69
N GLU A 10 67.38 24.04 2.13
CA GLU A 10 67.64 24.54 0.75
C GLU A 10 66.77 23.88 -0.36
N ASN A 11 66.43 22.61 -0.19
CA ASN A 11 65.67 21.80 -1.18
C ASN A 11 64.25 21.38 -0.74
N TRP A 12 63.54 22.22 -0.02
CA TRP A 12 62.19 21.87 0.38
C TRP A 12 61.21 21.91 -0.79
N SER A 13 60.28 20.98 -0.82
CA SER A 13 59.15 20.96 -1.76
C SER A 13 57.81 21.10 -1.05
N VAL A 14 57.73 20.68 0.21
CA VAL A 14 56.54 20.73 1.09
C VAL A 14 56.98 21.04 2.50
N LEU A 15 56.34 22.01 3.14
CA LEU A 15 56.56 22.39 4.54
C LEU A 15 55.26 22.28 5.31
N SER A 16 55.32 21.82 6.56
CA SER A 16 54.18 21.96 7.50
C SER A 16 54.16 23.43 7.99
N VAL A 17 52.98 24.00 8.10
CA VAL A 17 52.82 25.38 8.63
C VAL A 17 53.29 25.45 10.08
N SER A 18 53.20 24.36 10.84
CA SER A 18 53.73 24.23 12.20
C SER A 18 55.25 24.42 12.24
N ASP A 19 55.99 23.90 11.26
CA ASP A 19 57.46 23.94 11.23
C ASP A 19 57.98 25.36 10.96
N LEU A 20 57.14 26.24 10.48
CA LEU A 20 57.45 27.64 10.24
C LEU A 20 57.22 28.53 11.46
N GLY A 21 56.83 27.99 12.59
CA GLY A 21 56.61 28.73 13.84
C GLY A 21 55.48 29.77 13.76
N ILE A 22 54.53 29.59 12.84
CA ILE A 22 53.40 30.50 12.72
C ILE A 22 52.50 30.34 13.94
N LYS A 23 52.21 31.44 14.63
CA LYS A 23 51.29 31.44 15.76
C LYS A 23 49.83 31.49 15.31
N GLY A 24 48.98 30.71 15.93
CA GLY A 24 47.54 30.65 15.66
C GLY A 24 46.94 29.30 15.83
N SER A 25 45.58 29.18 15.79
CA SER A 25 44.87 27.93 15.77
C SER A 25 44.61 27.49 14.33
N TYR A 26 45.25 26.42 13.91
CA TYR A 26 45.08 25.81 12.59
C TYR A 26 45.34 24.28 12.65
N PRO A 27 44.87 23.49 11.66
CA PRO A 27 45.07 22.03 11.65
C PRO A 27 46.54 21.67 11.47
N ASN A 28 47.03 20.70 12.24
CA ASN A 28 48.41 20.21 12.18
C ASN A 28 48.83 19.65 10.80
N ASN A 29 47.88 19.29 9.98
CA ASN A 29 48.13 18.75 8.63
C ASN A 29 48.06 19.81 7.53
N LEU A 30 48.02 21.10 7.87
CA LEU A 30 48.14 22.22 6.92
C LEU A 30 49.55 22.32 6.39
N LYS A 31 49.73 22.27 5.08
CA LYS A 31 51.03 22.27 4.39
C LYS A 31 51.05 23.30 3.29
N ILE A 32 52.24 23.91 3.05
CA ILE A 32 52.53 24.70 1.86
C ILE A 32 53.45 23.91 0.94
N ARG A 33 53.31 24.13 -0.37
CA ARG A 33 54.06 23.42 -1.41
C ARG A 33 54.56 24.37 -2.48
N LYS A 34 55.74 24.11 -3.03
CA LYS A 34 56.20 24.73 -4.28
C LYS A 34 55.36 24.20 -5.45
N VAL A 35 54.92 25.11 -6.32
CA VAL A 35 54.21 24.73 -7.55
C VAL A 35 55.26 24.60 -8.66
N ALA A 36 55.35 23.48 -9.33
CA ALA A 36 56.42 23.06 -10.24
C ALA A 36 56.70 24.02 -11.42
N ARG A 37 55.78 24.94 -11.75
CA ARG A 37 55.90 25.80 -12.93
C ARG A 37 55.78 27.30 -12.58
N THR A 38 55.67 27.64 -11.31
CA THR A 38 55.50 29.02 -10.86
C THR A 38 56.34 29.24 -9.62
N GLN A 39 56.72 30.50 -9.35
CA GLN A 39 57.40 30.83 -8.11
C GLN A 39 56.41 30.91 -6.90
N ASN A 40 55.12 30.81 -7.18
CA ASN A 40 54.10 30.92 -6.14
C ASN A 40 53.94 29.62 -5.39
N LEU A 41 53.53 29.71 -4.13
CA LEU A 41 53.25 28.58 -3.26
C LEU A 41 51.75 28.26 -3.21
N SER A 42 51.44 27.01 -2.99
CA SER A 42 50.07 26.56 -2.74
C SER A 42 49.95 25.98 -1.33
N ALA A 43 48.80 26.19 -0.70
CA ALA A 43 48.43 25.51 0.53
C ALA A 43 47.67 24.23 0.23
N SER A 44 47.82 23.25 1.10
CA SER A 44 47.01 22.03 1.08
C SER A 44 46.61 21.62 2.47
N TRP A 45 45.35 21.29 2.63
CA TRP A 45 44.76 20.79 3.86
C TRP A 45 43.87 19.62 3.59
N LEU A 46 43.99 18.55 4.39
CA LEU A 46 43.12 17.39 4.34
C LEU A 46 42.29 17.35 5.62
N PRO A 47 41.02 17.76 5.59
CA PRO A 47 40.14 17.67 6.75
C PRO A 47 39.80 16.21 7.09
N SER A 48 39.28 15.93 8.28
CA SER A 48 38.64 14.64 8.59
C SER A 48 37.45 14.41 7.65
N LEU A 49 36.93 13.16 7.60
CA LEU A 49 35.74 12.87 6.77
C LEU A 49 34.50 13.63 7.25
N GLU A 50 34.44 13.92 8.55
CA GLU A 50 33.33 14.65 9.18
C GLU A 50 33.40 16.16 8.88
N GLU A 51 34.62 16.71 8.76
CA GLU A 51 34.86 18.12 8.46
C GLU A 51 34.85 18.42 6.94
N ASP A 52 34.90 17.40 6.09
CA ASP A 52 34.99 17.56 4.64
C ASP A 52 33.60 17.61 4.02
N HIS A 53 33.14 18.77 3.61
CA HIS A 53 31.81 19.00 3.01
C HIS A 53 31.82 18.99 1.48
N ARG A 54 32.92 18.59 0.83
CA ARG A 54 32.95 18.46 -0.63
C ARG A 54 32.06 17.32 -1.11
N PRO A 55 31.41 17.45 -2.29
CA PRO A 55 30.59 16.37 -2.87
C PRO A 55 31.36 15.07 -3.11
N ASP A 56 32.68 15.19 -3.34
CA ASP A 56 33.58 14.08 -3.62
C ASP A 56 34.41 13.65 -2.39
N LYS A 57 33.98 14.02 -1.19
CA LYS A 57 34.66 13.61 0.06
C LYS A 57 34.80 12.09 0.09
N GLY A 58 35.97 11.64 0.49
CA GLY A 58 36.25 10.20 0.49
C GLY A 58 36.75 9.65 -0.85
N ARG A 59 36.69 10.42 -1.95
CA ARG A 59 37.29 10.03 -3.22
C ARG A 59 38.79 9.84 -3.06
N VAL A 60 39.23 8.66 -3.48
CA VAL A 60 40.63 8.28 -3.44
C VAL A 60 41.27 8.69 -4.77
N GLY A 61 42.28 9.54 -4.71
CA GLY A 61 43.04 9.94 -5.90
C GLY A 61 43.86 8.79 -6.47
N LYS A 62 44.57 9.03 -7.59
CA LYS A 62 45.42 8.07 -8.27
C LYS A 62 46.50 7.42 -7.36
N THR A 63 46.81 8.05 -6.23
CA THR A 63 47.79 7.59 -5.24
C THR A 63 47.21 6.70 -4.16
N GLY A 64 45.92 6.35 -4.21
CA GLY A 64 45.23 5.58 -3.16
C GLY A 64 44.92 6.38 -1.89
N LYS A 65 45.10 7.70 -1.91
CA LYS A 65 44.85 8.59 -0.76
C LYS A 65 43.77 9.64 -1.12
N ARG A 66 43.03 10.11 -0.09
CA ARG A 66 42.07 11.19 -0.27
C ARG A 66 42.76 12.48 -0.77
N ASP A 67 42.10 13.16 -1.71
CA ASP A 67 42.61 14.42 -2.22
C ASP A 67 42.42 15.56 -1.20
N PRO A 68 43.49 16.32 -0.87
CA PRO A 68 43.36 17.45 0.02
C PRO A 68 42.71 18.67 -0.66
N HIS A 69 42.17 19.59 0.13
CA HIS A 69 41.89 20.94 -0.36
C HIS A 69 43.20 21.58 -0.83
N ARG A 70 43.16 22.32 -1.91
CA ARG A 70 44.33 23.05 -2.44
C ARG A 70 43.93 24.46 -2.78
N GLY A 71 44.73 25.42 -2.32
CA GLY A 71 44.55 26.83 -2.62
C GLY A 71 45.88 27.46 -3.06
N SER A 72 45.87 28.30 -4.13
CA SER A 72 47.04 29.09 -4.48
C SER A 72 47.19 30.24 -3.52
N MET A 73 48.38 30.43 -2.98
CA MET A 73 48.66 31.54 -2.07
C MET A 73 49.12 32.80 -2.80
N GLY A 74 49.52 32.64 -4.08
CA GLY A 74 49.92 33.77 -4.94
C GLY A 74 51.21 34.45 -4.55
N ILE A 75 52.03 33.87 -3.68
CA ILE A 75 53.22 34.45 -3.09
C ILE A 75 54.36 33.44 -3.07
N PRO A 76 55.61 33.86 -3.36
CA PRO A 76 56.79 33.01 -3.29
C PRO A 76 57.38 32.87 -1.89
N ASP A 77 57.13 33.83 -0.98
CA ASP A 77 57.64 33.78 0.40
C ASP A 77 56.87 32.71 1.21
N PRO A 78 57.57 31.73 1.80
CA PRO A 78 56.96 30.63 2.54
C PRO A 78 56.31 31.09 3.86
N TYR A 79 56.80 32.08 4.52
CA TYR A 79 56.20 32.55 5.78
C TYR A 79 54.92 33.36 5.53
N GLU A 80 54.91 34.18 4.53
CA GLU A 80 53.72 34.94 4.15
C GLU A 80 52.65 33.98 3.54
N ALA A 81 53.08 33.01 2.73
CA ALA A 81 52.19 31.98 2.21
C ALA A 81 51.58 31.13 3.34
N ALA A 82 52.34 30.81 4.37
CA ALA A 82 51.83 30.08 5.54
C ALA A 82 50.82 30.90 6.34
N ARG A 83 51.06 32.22 6.52
CA ARG A 83 50.06 33.11 7.17
C ARG A 83 48.74 33.15 6.38
N ARG A 84 48.80 33.29 5.05
CA ARG A 84 47.63 33.25 4.19
C ARG A 84 46.97 31.90 4.21
N ALA A 85 47.71 30.80 4.27
CA ALA A 85 47.16 29.44 4.37
C ALA A 85 46.39 29.24 5.68
N VAL A 86 46.82 29.84 6.79
CA VAL A 86 46.07 29.80 8.06
C VAL A 86 44.72 30.50 7.91
N VAL A 87 44.70 31.72 7.36
CA VAL A 87 43.47 32.47 7.12
C VAL A 87 42.53 31.69 6.19
N TRP A 88 43.08 31.18 5.08
CA TRP A 88 42.33 30.41 4.12
C TRP A 88 41.68 29.15 4.73
N VAL A 89 42.40 28.37 5.56
CA VAL A 89 41.84 27.18 6.20
C VAL A 89 40.79 27.53 7.25
N GLN A 90 40.96 28.64 7.97
CA GLN A 90 39.97 29.14 8.93
C GLN A 90 38.67 29.55 8.24
N GLU A 91 38.75 30.18 7.06
CA GLU A 91 37.60 30.53 6.23
C GLU A 91 36.87 29.24 5.74
N LEU A 92 37.63 28.24 5.28
CA LEU A 92 37.06 26.95 4.90
C LEU A 92 36.34 26.26 6.08
N GLN A 93 36.95 26.24 7.24
CA GLN A 93 36.35 25.64 8.46
C GLN A 93 35.11 26.43 8.88
N ARG A 94 35.13 27.74 8.80
CA ARG A 94 33.97 28.61 9.10
C ARG A 94 32.81 28.30 8.11
N SER A 95 33.12 28.28 6.83
CA SER A 95 32.11 27.96 5.78
C SER A 95 31.54 26.58 5.97
N ALA A 96 32.39 25.59 6.33
CA ALA A 96 31.97 24.25 6.62
C ALA A 96 31.02 24.16 7.81
N ARG A 97 31.30 24.90 8.88
CA ARG A 97 30.44 25.01 10.07
C ARG A 97 29.08 25.61 9.74
N VAL A 98 29.06 26.73 9.03
CA VAL A 98 27.81 27.38 8.60
C VAL A 98 26.97 26.43 7.72
N PHE A 99 27.62 25.71 6.80
CA PHE A 99 26.92 24.74 5.96
C PHE A 99 26.31 23.58 6.77
N LYS A 100 27.07 23.09 7.76
CA LYS A 100 26.57 22.03 8.68
C LYS A 100 25.38 22.51 9.50
N GLU A 101 25.46 23.69 10.07
CA GLU A 101 24.37 24.33 10.83
C GLU A 101 23.12 24.53 9.97
N GLN A 102 23.30 24.93 8.70
CA GLN A 102 22.19 25.03 7.74
C GLN A 102 21.57 23.66 7.41
N GLN A 103 22.38 22.64 7.18
CA GLN A 103 21.87 21.29 6.95
C GLN A 103 21.13 20.74 8.17
N GLU A 104 21.68 20.93 9.37
CA GLU A 104 21.01 20.49 10.60
C GLU A 104 19.68 21.22 10.80
N ALA A 105 19.61 22.51 10.53
CA ALA A 105 18.37 23.28 10.56
C ALA A 105 17.35 22.81 9.51
N GLU A 106 17.79 22.46 8.30
CA GLU A 106 16.92 21.87 7.28
C GLU A 106 16.39 20.51 7.68
N HIS A 107 17.24 19.66 8.28
CA HIS A 107 16.83 18.34 8.76
C HIS A 107 15.86 18.39 9.95
N GLN A 108 15.96 19.39 10.82
CA GLN A 108 15.02 19.56 11.94
C GLN A 108 13.57 19.69 11.47
N HIS A 109 13.35 20.20 10.27
CA HIS A 109 12.03 20.41 9.68
C HIS A 109 11.73 19.49 8.47
N ALA A 110 12.51 18.41 8.33
CA ALA A 110 12.25 17.40 7.32
C ALA A 110 11.05 16.51 7.70
N LEU A 111 10.45 15.82 6.72
CA LEU A 111 9.30 14.94 6.95
C LEU A 111 9.57 13.84 7.98
N GLU A 112 10.82 13.44 8.20
CA GLU A 112 11.18 12.41 9.17
C GLU A 112 10.82 12.81 10.60
N THR A 113 11.05 14.06 10.98
CA THR A 113 10.67 14.61 12.29
C THR A 113 9.15 14.49 12.52
N TYR A 114 8.36 14.79 11.51
CA TYR A 114 6.89 14.73 11.58
C TYR A 114 6.38 13.31 11.50
N TRP A 115 7.07 12.41 10.78
CA TRP A 115 6.79 10.99 10.78
C TRP A 115 6.86 10.38 12.18
N GLU A 116 7.91 10.64 12.93
CA GLU A 116 8.07 10.09 14.28
C GLU A 116 6.95 10.54 15.22
N ARG A 117 6.61 11.83 15.20
CA ARG A 117 5.50 12.39 15.99
C ARG A 117 4.16 11.78 15.61
N TRP A 118 3.84 11.81 14.33
CA TRP A 118 2.59 11.29 13.80
C TRP A 118 2.45 9.80 14.05
N TYR A 119 3.51 9.03 13.79
CA TYR A 119 3.51 7.58 13.94
C TYR A 119 3.34 7.16 15.40
N ALA A 120 4.02 7.82 16.35
CA ALA A 120 3.85 7.58 17.77
C ALA A 120 2.40 7.86 18.23
N ARG A 121 1.84 9.00 17.83
CA ARG A 121 0.47 9.40 18.15
C ARG A 121 -0.57 8.43 17.58
N GLU A 122 -0.51 8.14 16.30
CA GLU A 122 -1.46 7.23 15.65
C GLU A 122 -1.26 5.77 16.12
N GLY A 123 -0.03 5.36 16.37
CA GLY A 123 0.27 4.06 16.94
C GLY A 123 -0.35 3.87 18.33
N SER A 124 -0.25 4.87 19.20
CA SER A 124 -0.86 4.85 20.52
C SER A 124 -2.37 4.70 20.47
N LYS A 125 -3.04 5.46 19.57
CA LYS A 125 -4.51 5.36 19.35
C LYS A 125 -4.94 3.97 18.85
N ARG A 126 -4.07 3.26 18.16
CA ARG A 126 -4.38 1.99 17.47
C ARG A 126 -3.85 0.77 18.18
N LYS A 127 -3.00 0.93 19.20
CA LYS A 127 -2.29 -0.15 19.89
C LYS A 127 -3.23 -1.24 20.42
N THR A 128 -4.42 -0.87 20.85
CA THR A 128 -5.45 -1.79 21.32
C THR A 128 -6.32 -2.38 20.21
N GLN A 129 -6.19 -1.89 18.98
CA GLN A 129 -7.00 -2.36 17.87
C GLN A 129 -6.48 -3.69 17.31
N ARG A 130 -7.39 -4.59 16.98
CA ARG A 130 -7.09 -5.92 16.44
C ARG A 130 -6.20 -5.92 15.19
N ASN A 131 -6.27 -4.86 14.38
CA ASN A 131 -5.51 -4.74 13.14
C ASN A 131 -4.22 -3.93 13.30
N PHE A 132 -3.78 -3.63 14.53
CA PHE A 132 -2.60 -2.81 14.78
C PHE A 132 -1.33 -3.36 14.11
N ALA A 133 -1.05 -4.66 14.22
CA ALA A 133 0.12 -5.27 13.59
C ALA A 133 0.14 -5.09 12.06
N ARG A 134 -1.03 -5.23 11.41
CA ARG A 134 -1.17 -4.99 9.97
C ARG A 134 -1.00 -3.51 9.63
N TRP A 135 -1.68 -2.62 10.35
CA TRP A 135 -1.54 -1.18 10.16
C TRP A 135 -0.10 -0.74 10.31
N ASN A 136 0.58 -1.21 11.38
CA ASN A 136 1.97 -0.92 11.67
C ASN A 136 2.90 -1.32 10.51
N ARG A 137 2.80 -2.57 10.08
CA ARG A 137 3.58 -3.09 8.94
C ARG A 137 3.31 -2.30 7.66
N ASP A 138 2.04 -2.13 7.29
CA ASP A 138 1.66 -1.49 6.03
C ASP A 138 2.04 0.01 6.03
N THR A 139 2.00 0.67 7.18
CA THR A 139 2.37 2.07 7.34
C THR A 139 3.89 2.26 7.28
N ARG A 140 4.65 1.37 7.93
CA ARG A 140 6.12 1.36 7.81
C ARG A 140 6.59 1.09 6.39
N LEU A 141 5.95 0.18 5.67
CA LEU A 141 6.26 -0.08 4.26
C LEU A 141 6.02 1.14 3.37
N LYS A 142 5.05 1.99 3.66
CA LYS A 142 4.83 3.25 2.94
C LYS A 142 5.92 4.26 3.23
N TRP A 143 6.40 4.32 4.46
CA TRP A 143 7.43 5.25 4.88
C TRP A 143 8.83 4.81 4.44
N ASP A 144 9.20 3.56 4.74
CA ASP A 144 10.58 3.03 4.61
C ASP A 144 10.64 1.77 3.71
N GLY A 145 9.71 1.58 2.83
CA GLY A 145 9.62 0.41 1.94
C GLY A 145 10.57 0.46 0.75
N GLY A 146 11.87 0.27 0.98
CA GLY A 146 12.90 0.28 -0.07
C GLY A 146 12.96 1.63 -0.80
N SER A 147 13.49 1.66 -2.02
CA SER A 147 13.68 2.91 -2.81
C SER A 147 12.39 3.71 -3.10
N TYR A 148 11.23 3.18 -2.75
CA TYR A 148 9.92 3.80 -3.00
C TYR A 148 9.24 4.33 -1.75
N GLY A 149 9.81 4.06 -0.58
CA GLY A 149 9.35 4.65 0.66
C GLY A 149 9.49 6.18 0.60
N VAL A 150 8.57 6.88 1.24
CA VAL A 150 8.60 8.36 1.29
C VAL A 150 9.93 8.87 1.84
N LYS A 151 10.46 8.21 2.87
CA LYS A 151 11.74 8.55 3.51
C LYS A 151 12.91 8.64 2.54
N HIS A 152 12.94 7.80 1.49
CA HIS A 152 14.04 7.70 0.55
C HIS A 152 13.93 8.68 -0.61
N GLN A 153 12.90 9.50 -0.64
CA GLN A 153 12.75 10.49 -1.70
C GLN A 153 13.59 11.74 -1.38
N PRO A 154 14.32 12.31 -2.37
CA PRO A 154 15.18 13.48 -2.14
C PRO A 154 14.43 14.67 -1.52
N TRP A 155 13.19 14.90 -1.92
CA TRP A 155 12.35 15.96 -1.41
C TRP A 155 11.92 15.77 0.05
N ALA A 156 11.84 14.52 0.55
CA ALA A 156 11.48 14.24 1.93
C ALA A 156 12.55 14.67 2.95
N GLN A 157 13.77 14.93 2.48
CA GLN A 157 14.89 15.44 3.28
C GLN A 157 14.92 16.97 3.33
N LYS A 158 14.12 17.65 2.51
CA LYS A 158 13.96 19.10 2.55
C LYS A 158 13.14 19.52 3.75
N SER A 159 13.31 20.77 4.21
CA SER A 159 12.31 21.39 5.10
C SER A 159 10.93 21.35 4.46
N VAL A 160 9.90 21.04 5.26
CA VAL A 160 8.52 20.90 4.78
C VAL A 160 8.00 22.15 4.05
N GLU A 161 8.50 23.33 4.37
CA GLU A 161 8.15 24.57 3.68
C GLU A 161 8.69 24.66 2.24
N LYS A 162 9.72 23.88 1.92
CA LYS A 162 10.36 23.82 0.60
C LYS A 162 9.80 22.72 -0.30
N ILE A 163 8.85 21.92 0.19
CA ILE A 163 8.20 20.85 -0.60
C ILE A 163 7.19 21.49 -1.54
N THR A 164 7.26 21.14 -2.81
CA THR A 164 6.45 21.70 -3.88
C THR A 164 5.60 20.64 -4.60
N ALA A 165 4.66 21.06 -5.43
CA ALA A 165 3.88 20.15 -6.28
C ALA A 165 4.78 19.36 -7.26
N ALA A 166 5.85 19.97 -7.78
CA ALA A 166 6.80 19.31 -8.69
C ALA A 166 7.50 18.09 -8.02
N ASP A 167 7.80 18.17 -6.73
CA ASP A 167 8.36 17.03 -5.98
C ASP A 167 7.40 15.83 -5.97
N PHE A 168 6.09 16.07 -5.99
CA PHE A 168 5.08 15.01 -6.05
C PHE A 168 4.89 14.47 -7.47
N ASP A 169 5.06 15.29 -8.49
CA ASP A 169 5.07 14.82 -9.89
C ASP A 169 6.24 13.88 -10.13
N ASP A 170 7.45 14.24 -9.68
CA ASP A 170 8.64 13.39 -9.75
C ASP A 170 8.43 12.06 -9.00
N TYR A 171 7.85 12.13 -7.80
CA TYR A 171 7.56 10.92 -7.03
C TYR A 171 6.52 10.02 -7.71
N TRP A 172 5.49 10.61 -8.33
CA TRP A 172 4.50 9.83 -9.10
C TRP A 172 5.15 9.15 -10.30
N ALA A 173 6.11 9.80 -10.97
CA ALA A 173 6.88 9.19 -12.05
C ALA A 173 7.69 7.97 -11.57
N VAL A 174 8.33 8.05 -10.41
CA VAL A 174 9.02 6.92 -9.77
C VAL A 174 8.06 5.75 -9.50
N LEU A 175 6.84 6.03 -9.01
CA LEU A 175 5.84 4.99 -8.79
C LEU A 175 5.31 4.41 -10.10
N ASP A 176 5.12 5.24 -11.15
CA ASP A 176 4.66 4.78 -12.46
C ASP A 176 5.67 3.88 -13.17
N ALA A 177 6.95 4.10 -12.96
CA ALA A 177 8.00 3.22 -13.49
C ALA A 177 7.87 1.76 -12.98
N ARG A 178 7.10 1.53 -11.90
CA ARG A 178 6.79 0.20 -11.34
C ARG A 178 5.48 -0.39 -11.83
N ARG A 179 4.81 0.29 -12.72
CA ARG A 179 3.53 -0.17 -13.28
C ARG A 179 3.68 -1.53 -13.96
N THR A 180 2.74 -2.43 -13.69
CA THR A 180 2.64 -3.73 -14.35
C THR A 180 1.28 -3.86 -15.03
N ALA A 181 1.10 -4.85 -15.87
CA ALA A 181 -0.19 -5.12 -16.52
C ALA A 181 -1.34 -5.33 -15.51
N THR A 182 -1.03 -5.82 -14.31
CA THR A 182 -2.02 -6.09 -13.25
C THR A 182 -2.11 -5.00 -12.19
N ASN A 183 -1.12 -4.09 -12.10
CA ASN A 183 -1.07 -3.04 -11.09
C ASN A 183 -0.74 -1.68 -11.72
N ASP A 184 -1.73 -0.80 -11.76
CA ASP A 184 -1.64 0.57 -12.31
C ASP A 184 -1.06 1.59 -11.29
N MET A 185 -0.62 1.14 -10.14
CA MET A 185 -0.10 1.94 -9.02
C MET A 185 -1.08 2.98 -8.44
N GLY A 186 -2.28 3.14 -8.99
CA GLY A 186 -3.25 4.12 -8.51
C GLY A 186 -3.65 3.92 -7.04
N GLY A 187 -3.76 2.67 -6.59
CA GLY A 187 -4.00 2.33 -5.18
C GLY A 187 -2.83 2.72 -4.28
N THR A 188 -1.60 2.47 -4.72
CA THR A 188 -0.36 2.83 -4.01
C THR A 188 -0.23 4.35 -3.91
N LYS A 189 -0.37 5.08 -5.02
CA LYS A 189 -0.34 6.55 -5.04
C LYS A 189 -1.35 7.17 -4.08
N ALA A 190 -2.59 6.66 -4.05
CA ALA A 190 -3.61 7.16 -3.14
C ALA A 190 -3.25 6.95 -1.65
N GLN A 191 -2.60 5.84 -1.34
CA GLN A 191 -2.13 5.56 0.02
C GLN A 191 -0.93 6.43 0.40
N GLN A 192 0.01 6.64 -0.52
CA GLN A 192 1.15 7.54 -0.30
C GLN A 192 0.69 8.99 -0.14
N LYS A 193 -0.20 9.47 -1.01
CA LYS A 193 -0.84 10.78 -0.88
C LYS A 193 -1.44 11.01 0.50
N THR A 194 -2.15 10.00 1.03
CA THR A 194 -2.77 10.11 2.36
C THR A 194 -1.69 10.26 3.44
N LEU A 195 -0.65 9.43 3.41
CA LEU A 195 0.45 9.50 4.37
C LEU A 195 1.15 10.86 4.32
N ILE A 196 1.59 11.29 3.14
CA ILE A 196 2.30 12.57 2.96
C ILE A 196 1.44 13.74 3.45
N ARG A 197 0.14 13.74 3.08
CA ARG A 197 -0.80 14.78 3.54
C ARG A 197 -0.94 14.81 5.06
N ASP A 198 -0.98 13.63 5.71
CA ASP A 198 -1.09 13.55 7.15
C ASP A 198 0.18 14.05 7.84
N LEU A 199 1.37 13.78 7.28
CA LEU A 199 2.64 14.30 7.78
C LEU A 199 2.75 15.83 7.61
N LEU A 200 2.34 16.36 6.46
CA LEU A 200 2.31 17.83 6.24
C LEU A 200 1.29 18.52 7.14
N LYS A 201 0.18 17.85 7.48
CA LYS A 201 -0.77 18.37 8.49
C LYS A 201 -0.15 18.35 9.89
N GLU A 202 0.65 17.34 10.21
CA GLU A 202 1.39 17.32 11.49
C GLU A 202 2.36 18.47 11.59
N ALA A 203 3.04 18.79 10.48
CA ALA A 203 4.00 19.92 10.41
C ALA A 203 3.33 21.29 10.64
N ARG A 204 2.02 21.42 10.46
CA ARG A 204 1.28 22.66 10.78
C ARG A 204 1.29 23.03 12.25
N SER A 205 1.63 22.10 13.15
CA SER A 205 1.86 22.45 14.56
C SER A 205 3.05 23.42 14.73
N ASP A 206 4.09 23.25 13.89
CA ASP A 206 5.30 24.06 13.92
C ASP A 206 5.21 25.19 12.89
N PHE A 207 4.49 24.98 11.79
CA PHE A 207 4.27 25.94 10.70
C PHE A 207 2.78 26.15 10.43
N PRO A 208 2.06 26.98 11.24
CA PRO A 208 0.60 27.13 11.11
C PRO A 208 0.13 27.58 9.71
N HIS A 209 0.98 28.30 8.98
CA HIS A 209 0.68 28.81 7.64
C HIS A 209 1.17 27.90 6.50
N LEU A 210 1.66 26.68 6.83
CA LEU A 210 2.13 25.74 5.82
C LEU A 210 1.03 25.42 4.82
N SER A 211 1.26 25.80 3.57
CA SER A 211 0.40 25.40 2.45
C SER A 211 0.79 23.97 2.02
N ILE A 212 -0.19 23.07 2.03
CA ILE A 212 0.04 21.72 1.52
C ILE A 212 -0.06 21.78 0.00
N PRO A 213 1.03 21.45 -0.74
CA PRO A 213 1.01 21.51 -2.19
C PRO A 213 -0.06 20.56 -2.78
N ASP A 214 -0.55 20.90 -3.96
CA ASP A 214 -1.47 20.06 -4.68
C ASP A 214 -0.78 18.78 -5.16
N PHE A 215 -1.47 17.67 -4.97
CA PHE A 215 -1.00 16.39 -5.48
C PHE A 215 -1.50 16.18 -6.90
N PRO A 216 -0.69 15.58 -7.78
CA PRO A 216 -1.12 15.22 -9.10
C PRO A 216 -2.37 14.33 -9.07
N SER A 217 -3.16 14.41 -10.11
CA SER A 217 -4.36 13.57 -10.25
C SER A 217 -3.97 12.09 -10.28
N ILE A 218 -4.76 11.26 -9.61
CA ILE A 218 -4.55 9.81 -9.58
C ILE A 218 -5.62 9.19 -10.47
N SER A 219 -5.23 8.82 -11.69
CA SER A 219 -6.08 8.00 -12.54
C SER A 219 -6.12 6.59 -11.98
N ARG A 220 -7.32 6.10 -11.68
CA ARG A 220 -7.55 4.70 -11.36
C ARG A 220 -8.32 4.07 -12.50
N GLN A 221 -7.74 3.06 -13.13
CA GLN A 221 -8.51 2.23 -14.03
C GLN A 221 -9.57 1.48 -13.21
N ILE A 222 -10.83 1.74 -13.52
CA ILE A 222 -11.93 0.96 -12.96
C ILE A 222 -11.94 -0.35 -13.73
N LYS A 223 -11.33 -1.38 -13.15
CA LYS A 223 -11.36 -2.72 -13.73
C LYS A 223 -12.70 -3.36 -13.41
N GLN A 224 -13.27 -4.03 -14.42
CA GLN A 224 -14.42 -4.88 -14.16
C GLN A 224 -14.02 -5.96 -13.13
N VAL A 225 -14.80 -6.07 -12.07
CA VAL A 225 -14.54 -7.07 -11.05
C VAL A 225 -14.95 -8.43 -11.59
N GLN A 226 -14.06 -9.41 -11.44
CA GLN A 226 -14.37 -10.79 -11.83
C GLN A 226 -15.58 -11.31 -11.02
N HIS A 227 -16.53 -11.88 -11.70
CA HIS A 227 -17.76 -12.45 -11.14
C HIS A 227 -18.18 -13.66 -11.97
N LEU A 228 -19.02 -14.51 -11.41
CA LEU A 228 -19.64 -15.63 -12.13
C LEU A 228 -20.88 -15.14 -12.88
N LYS A 229 -21.13 -15.72 -14.04
CA LYS A 229 -22.43 -15.63 -14.74
C LYS A 229 -23.44 -16.52 -14.02
N ARG A 230 -24.72 -16.36 -14.32
CA ARG A 230 -25.77 -17.17 -13.72
C ARG A 230 -25.57 -18.66 -13.95
N ASP A 231 -25.34 -19.07 -15.20
CA ASP A 231 -25.12 -20.47 -15.54
C ASP A 231 -23.88 -21.05 -14.84
N ASP A 232 -22.80 -20.26 -14.69
CA ASP A 232 -21.61 -20.67 -13.99
C ASP A 232 -21.87 -20.86 -12.48
N TRP A 233 -22.68 -19.97 -11.89
CA TRP A 233 -23.10 -20.07 -10.50
C TRP A 233 -23.93 -21.34 -10.27
N ASP A 234 -24.91 -21.61 -11.11
CA ASP A 234 -25.78 -22.77 -10.99
C ASP A 234 -25.00 -24.06 -11.18
N ARG A 235 -24.04 -24.13 -12.12
CA ARG A 235 -23.14 -25.27 -12.30
C ARG A 235 -22.23 -25.46 -11.08
N LEU A 236 -21.66 -24.40 -10.54
CA LEU A 236 -20.83 -24.42 -9.34
C LEU A 236 -21.64 -25.05 -8.16
N MET A 237 -22.82 -24.50 -7.91
CA MET A 237 -23.65 -24.95 -6.81
C MET A 237 -24.13 -26.42 -7.02
N GLY A 238 -24.46 -26.78 -8.25
CA GLY A 238 -24.80 -28.17 -8.64
C GLY A 238 -23.63 -29.14 -8.40
N LYS A 239 -22.41 -28.74 -8.76
CA LYS A 239 -21.20 -29.54 -8.56
C LYS A 239 -20.89 -29.77 -7.08
N ILE A 240 -21.10 -28.76 -6.23
CA ILE A 240 -20.92 -28.91 -4.78
C ILE A 240 -21.94 -29.91 -4.22
N VAL A 241 -23.19 -29.89 -4.69
CA VAL A 241 -24.21 -30.85 -4.30
C VAL A 241 -23.79 -32.27 -4.69
N GLU A 242 -23.29 -32.45 -5.92
CA GLU A 242 -22.76 -33.76 -6.39
C GLU A 242 -21.60 -34.23 -5.50
N LEU A 243 -20.59 -33.39 -5.25
CA LEU A 243 -19.44 -33.75 -4.42
C LEU A 243 -19.79 -34.04 -2.96
N SER A 244 -20.91 -33.48 -2.46
CA SER A 244 -21.44 -33.77 -1.13
C SER A 244 -22.30 -35.04 -1.10
N GLY A 245 -22.48 -35.72 -2.24
CA GLY A 245 -23.41 -36.87 -2.35
C GLY A 245 -24.86 -36.49 -2.10
N GLY A 246 -25.25 -35.23 -2.44
CA GLY A 246 -26.62 -34.72 -2.19
C GLY A 246 -26.79 -34.05 -0.83
N ALA A 247 -25.96 -34.36 0.17
CA ALA A 247 -26.10 -33.94 1.56
C ALA A 247 -26.22 -32.40 1.74
N ALA A 248 -25.68 -31.62 0.79
CA ALA A 248 -25.77 -30.16 0.83
C ALA A 248 -27.21 -29.62 0.74
N ARG A 249 -28.11 -30.36 0.11
CA ARG A 249 -29.55 -30.01 -0.05
C ARG A 249 -30.51 -30.78 0.89
N GLU A 250 -30.00 -31.69 1.69
CA GLU A 250 -30.80 -32.45 2.63
C GLU A 250 -31.05 -31.69 3.95
N ASP A 251 -32.18 -31.94 4.59
CA ASP A 251 -32.55 -31.37 5.89
C ASP A 251 -31.91 -32.19 7.02
N LEU A 252 -30.60 -32.16 7.10
CA LEU A 252 -29.81 -32.89 8.09
C LEU A 252 -29.92 -32.26 9.47
N THR A 253 -30.19 -33.10 10.47
CA THR A 253 -30.03 -32.71 11.88
C THR A 253 -28.55 -32.47 12.21
N THR A 254 -28.29 -31.87 13.37
CA THR A 254 -26.91 -31.69 13.87
C THR A 254 -26.16 -33.02 13.99
N GLN A 255 -26.85 -34.12 14.38
CA GLN A 255 -26.24 -35.42 14.52
C GLN A 255 -25.87 -36.03 13.16
N GLU A 256 -26.78 -36.01 12.20
CA GLU A 256 -26.55 -36.49 10.84
C GLU A 256 -25.44 -35.68 10.13
N TYR A 257 -25.46 -34.38 10.24
CA TYR A 257 -24.36 -33.53 9.74
C TYR A 257 -23.02 -33.92 10.35
N ARG A 258 -22.95 -34.21 11.65
CA ARG A 258 -21.70 -34.62 12.33
C ARG A 258 -21.25 -36.02 11.92
N ALA A 259 -22.19 -36.89 11.48
CA ALA A 259 -21.90 -38.23 10.98
C ALA A 259 -21.33 -38.22 9.54
N LEU A 260 -21.47 -37.13 8.78
CA LEU A 260 -20.87 -37.03 7.45
C LEU A 260 -19.37 -37.28 7.51
N GLU A 261 -18.84 -37.89 6.45
CA GLU A 261 -17.40 -38.16 6.36
C GLU A 261 -16.59 -36.91 6.57
N TRP A 262 -15.65 -36.95 7.51
CA TRP A 262 -14.71 -35.88 7.81
C TRP A 262 -13.39 -36.44 8.30
N LYS A 263 -12.31 -36.09 7.60
CA LYS A 263 -10.93 -36.41 7.97
C LYS A 263 -10.11 -35.12 8.07
N PRO A 264 -9.50 -34.78 9.23
CA PRO A 264 -8.79 -33.54 9.42
C PRO A 264 -7.66 -33.27 8.39
N ALA A 265 -7.01 -34.36 7.94
CA ALA A 265 -5.92 -34.29 6.97
C ALA A 265 -6.41 -34.14 5.53
N ASN A 266 -7.67 -34.48 5.23
CA ASN A 266 -8.24 -34.39 3.90
C ASN A 266 -9.27 -33.26 3.83
N ARG A 267 -9.01 -32.24 3.03
CA ARG A 267 -9.95 -31.14 2.81
C ARG A 267 -11.08 -31.49 1.86
N LEU A 268 -10.90 -32.53 1.04
CA LEU A 268 -11.87 -32.98 0.05
C LEU A 268 -12.76 -34.07 0.69
N ASN A 269 -13.66 -33.66 1.58
CA ASN A 269 -14.58 -34.56 2.27
C ASN A 269 -16.00 -34.00 2.25
N GLN A 270 -16.97 -34.91 2.46
CA GLN A 270 -18.39 -34.61 2.32
C GLN A 270 -18.85 -33.45 3.18
N ARG A 271 -18.40 -33.39 4.46
CA ARG A 271 -18.76 -32.28 5.37
C ARG A 271 -18.24 -30.92 4.87
N ASN A 272 -17.02 -30.85 4.34
CA ASN A 272 -16.49 -29.61 3.82
C ASN A 272 -17.23 -29.12 2.57
N TRP A 273 -17.79 -30.03 1.76
CA TRP A 273 -18.63 -29.63 0.62
C TRP A 273 -19.96 -29.04 1.09
N VAL A 274 -20.58 -29.62 2.12
CA VAL A 274 -21.79 -29.05 2.75
C VAL A 274 -21.45 -27.66 3.31
N ASP A 275 -20.34 -27.54 4.00
CA ASP A 275 -19.89 -26.27 4.58
C ASP A 275 -19.60 -25.19 3.51
N LEU A 276 -18.98 -25.59 2.39
CA LEU A 276 -18.75 -24.68 1.27
C LEU A 276 -20.08 -24.21 0.67
N TYR A 277 -21.03 -25.14 0.44
CA TYR A 277 -22.36 -24.83 -0.05
C TYR A 277 -23.07 -23.81 0.83
N ASP A 278 -23.12 -24.06 2.12
CA ASP A 278 -23.73 -23.18 3.10
C ASP A 278 -23.02 -21.79 3.14
N THR A 279 -21.70 -21.78 3.05
CA THR A 279 -20.91 -20.54 3.02
C THR A 279 -21.20 -19.69 1.78
N LEU A 280 -21.28 -20.32 0.61
CA LEU A 280 -21.60 -19.62 -0.63
C LEU A 280 -23.02 -19.07 -0.59
N ASN A 281 -23.98 -19.82 -0.06
CA ASN A 281 -25.36 -19.36 0.14
C ASN A 281 -25.42 -18.16 1.11
N LEU A 282 -24.71 -18.20 2.25
CA LEU A 282 -24.64 -17.07 3.16
C LEU A 282 -24.10 -15.81 2.47
N MET A 283 -23.04 -15.96 1.69
CA MET A 283 -22.49 -14.83 0.94
C MET A 283 -23.44 -14.32 -0.14
N TRP A 284 -24.15 -15.20 -0.78
CA TRP A 284 -25.15 -14.88 -1.81
C TRP A 284 -26.33 -14.11 -1.24
N PHE A 285 -26.92 -14.63 -0.17
CA PHE A 285 -28.16 -14.08 0.38
C PHE A 285 -27.96 -12.81 1.21
N PHE A 286 -26.84 -12.71 1.92
CA PHE A 286 -26.58 -11.59 2.82
C PHE A 286 -25.48 -10.67 2.33
N TYR A 287 -24.98 -10.85 1.11
CA TYR A 287 -23.90 -10.02 0.53
C TYR A 287 -22.69 -9.90 1.47
N LEU A 288 -22.31 -10.98 2.18
CA LEU A 288 -21.28 -10.99 3.19
C LEU A 288 -19.89 -10.74 2.59
N ARG A 289 -19.01 -10.09 3.34
CA ARG A 289 -17.60 -10.06 3.00
C ARG A 289 -16.92 -11.35 3.44
N ALA A 290 -15.89 -11.77 2.71
CA ALA A 290 -15.10 -12.93 3.10
C ALA A 290 -14.48 -12.79 4.51
N GLU A 291 -14.25 -11.56 4.97
CA GLU A 291 -13.74 -11.25 6.31
C GLU A 291 -14.81 -11.44 7.42
N ASP A 292 -16.10 -11.41 7.07
CA ASP A 292 -17.20 -11.59 8.04
C ASP A 292 -17.40 -13.09 8.37
N LEU A 293 -17.12 -13.98 7.41
CA LEU A 293 -17.40 -15.42 7.51
C LEU A 293 -16.88 -16.12 8.77
N PRO A 294 -15.63 -15.90 9.22
CA PRO A 294 -15.08 -16.60 10.38
C PRO A 294 -15.79 -16.30 11.70
N ARG A 295 -16.61 -15.26 11.72
CA ARG A 295 -17.24 -14.73 12.94
C ARG A 295 -18.74 -15.02 12.99
N LEU A 296 -19.32 -15.45 11.87
CA LEU A 296 -20.76 -15.68 11.80
C LEU A 296 -21.21 -16.69 12.83
N ARG A 297 -22.20 -16.30 13.63
CA ARG A 297 -22.84 -17.14 14.65
C ARG A 297 -24.29 -17.37 14.30
N ALA A 298 -24.81 -18.56 14.62
CA ALA A 298 -26.21 -18.88 14.39
C ALA A 298 -27.16 -17.90 15.12
N GLU A 299 -26.74 -17.44 16.30
CA GLU A 299 -27.51 -16.57 17.16
C GLU A 299 -27.66 -15.13 16.60
N TRP A 300 -26.89 -14.78 15.58
CA TRP A 300 -27.01 -13.47 14.91
C TRP A 300 -28.11 -13.41 13.87
N PHE A 301 -28.80 -14.52 13.64
CA PHE A 301 -29.84 -14.61 12.65
C PHE A 301 -31.20 -14.80 13.31
N GLN A 302 -32.19 -14.07 12.79
CA GLN A 302 -33.59 -14.13 13.22
C GLN A 302 -34.43 -14.54 12.01
N ASP A 303 -35.22 -15.61 12.17
CA ASP A 303 -36.18 -16.05 11.16
C ASP A 303 -37.54 -15.42 11.47
N ASN A 304 -37.98 -14.52 10.59
CA ASN A 304 -39.25 -13.81 10.70
C ASN A 304 -40.30 -14.36 9.71
N GLU A 305 -40.20 -15.62 9.30
CA GLU A 305 -41.08 -16.32 8.33
C GLU A 305 -40.94 -15.78 6.90
N GLU A 306 -41.05 -14.49 6.69
CA GLU A 306 -40.96 -13.81 5.36
C GLU A 306 -39.54 -13.43 4.97
N GLU A 307 -38.68 -13.22 5.95
CA GLU A 307 -37.26 -12.89 5.73
C GLU A 307 -36.38 -13.39 6.88
N ILE A 308 -35.11 -13.56 6.59
CA ILE A 308 -34.08 -13.82 7.60
C ILE A 308 -33.30 -12.54 7.82
N ILE A 309 -33.21 -12.08 9.07
CA ILE A 309 -32.43 -10.91 9.48
C ILE A 309 -31.11 -11.37 10.09
N CYS A 310 -29.98 -10.86 9.60
CA CYS A 310 -28.65 -11.07 10.15
C CYS A 310 -28.16 -9.83 10.85
N LEU A 311 -27.92 -9.91 12.15
CA LEU A 311 -27.35 -8.84 12.98
C LEU A 311 -25.86 -9.11 13.18
N LEU A 312 -25.01 -8.47 12.38
CA LEU A 312 -23.56 -8.56 12.51
C LEU A 312 -23.11 -7.60 13.61
N GLU A 313 -22.75 -8.13 14.77
CA GLU A 313 -22.32 -7.33 15.93
C GLU A 313 -20.96 -6.69 15.70
N GLU A 314 -20.06 -7.38 15.02
CA GLU A 314 -18.68 -6.93 14.75
C GLU A 314 -18.38 -6.87 13.25
N THR A 315 -18.29 -5.65 12.70
CA THR A 315 -17.90 -5.45 11.31
C THR A 315 -16.66 -4.59 11.18
N LYS A 316 -16.17 -4.45 9.96
CA LYS A 316 -15.12 -3.48 9.64
C LYS A 316 -15.62 -2.06 9.95
N GLY A 317 -15.16 -1.49 11.05
CA GLY A 317 -15.56 -0.16 11.52
C GLY A 317 -16.30 -0.15 12.87
N ASN A 318 -16.36 -1.29 13.57
CA ASN A 318 -16.93 -1.45 14.92
C ASN A 318 -18.38 -0.92 15.07
N ARG A 319 -19.20 -1.04 14.03
CA ARG A 319 -20.62 -0.71 14.08
C ARG A 319 -21.44 -1.96 13.81
N PRO A 320 -22.46 -2.26 14.62
CA PRO A 320 -23.40 -3.33 14.31
C PRO A 320 -24.07 -3.06 12.96
N GLN A 321 -24.31 -4.13 12.21
CA GLN A 321 -24.87 -4.03 10.86
C GLN A 321 -25.99 -5.03 10.70
N GLN A 322 -27.12 -4.58 10.23
CA GLN A 322 -28.26 -5.43 9.90
C GLN A 322 -28.28 -5.69 8.40
N ARG A 323 -28.56 -6.93 8.02
CA ARG A 323 -28.82 -7.38 6.64
C ARG A 323 -30.02 -8.26 6.61
N THR A 324 -30.75 -8.25 5.50
CA THR A 324 -31.95 -9.06 5.36
C THR A 324 -31.92 -9.81 4.02
N THR A 325 -32.71 -10.88 3.95
CA THR A 325 -32.95 -11.64 2.72
C THR A 325 -34.13 -11.08 1.91
N HIS A 326 -34.60 -9.87 2.21
CA HIS A 326 -35.75 -9.24 1.55
C HIS A 326 -35.73 -9.34 0.01
N TYR A 327 -34.54 -9.18 -0.58
CA TYR A 327 -34.37 -9.31 -2.04
C TYR A 327 -34.14 -10.75 -2.51
N ARG A 328 -34.17 -11.72 -1.61
CA ARG A 328 -33.87 -13.13 -1.87
C ARG A 328 -34.75 -14.04 -1.04
N PRO A 329 -36.04 -14.17 -1.34
CA PRO A 329 -36.96 -15.04 -0.58
C PRO A 329 -36.55 -16.50 -0.66
N ASP A 330 -35.85 -16.92 -1.72
CA ASP A 330 -35.25 -18.25 -1.87
C ASP A 330 -34.16 -18.57 -0.82
N ALA A 331 -33.73 -17.60 -0.06
CA ALA A 331 -32.79 -17.75 1.05
C ALA A 331 -33.40 -18.53 2.22
N ILE A 332 -34.69 -18.36 2.49
CA ILE A 332 -35.34 -18.87 3.70
C ILE A 332 -35.23 -20.42 3.84
N PRO A 333 -35.57 -21.22 2.83
CA PRO A 333 -35.39 -22.67 2.94
C PRO A 333 -33.93 -23.07 3.14
N ASN A 334 -33.00 -22.41 2.44
CA ASN A 334 -31.56 -22.69 2.58
C ASN A 334 -31.04 -22.33 3.97
N TRP A 335 -31.49 -21.20 4.52
CA TRP A 335 -31.15 -20.81 5.88
C TRP A 335 -31.69 -21.81 6.91
N ARG A 336 -32.96 -22.19 6.84
CA ARG A 336 -33.59 -23.14 7.77
C ARG A 336 -32.86 -24.48 7.77
N ARG A 337 -32.48 -24.99 6.58
CA ARG A 337 -31.66 -26.19 6.43
C ARG A 337 -30.31 -26.08 7.11
N MET A 338 -29.62 -24.99 6.88
CA MET A 338 -28.32 -24.72 7.51
C MET A 338 -28.46 -24.56 9.03
N HIS A 339 -29.50 -23.89 9.51
CA HIS A 339 -29.78 -23.71 10.93
C HIS A 339 -30.08 -25.03 11.62
N LEU A 340 -30.81 -25.95 10.97
CA LEU A 340 -31.06 -27.29 11.48
C LEU A 340 -29.76 -28.08 11.74
N ARG A 341 -28.82 -27.96 10.83
CA ARG A 341 -27.48 -28.58 10.98
C ARG A 341 -26.67 -27.97 12.10
N ARG A 342 -26.78 -26.65 12.30
CA ARG A 342 -25.95 -25.85 13.22
C ARG A 342 -26.78 -24.77 13.91
N PRO A 343 -27.61 -25.15 14.87
CA PRO A 343 -28.53 -24.24 15.56
C PRO A 343 -27.82 -23.25 16.49
N LYS A 344 -26.56 -23.54 16.88
CA LYS A 344 -25.76 -22.71 17.83
C LYS A 344 -24.31 -22.61 17.40
N GLY A 345 -23.69 -21.50 17.80
CA GLY A 345 -22.27 -21.26 17.66
C GLY A 345 -21.83 -20.80 16.27
N VAL A 346 -20.56 -21.04 15.93
CA VAL A 346 -19.97 -20.58 14.68
C VAL A 346 -20.50 -21.39 13.50
N LEU A 347 -20.99 -20.69 12.48
CA LEU A 347 -21.63 -21.31 11.30
C LEU A 347 -20.64 -21.84 10.27
N VAL A 348 -19.47 -21.21 10.12
CA VAL A 348 -18.56 -21.47 9.02
C VAL A 348 -17.29 -22.16 9.53
N PHE A 349 -17.10 -23.41 9.16
CA PHE A 349 -15.89 -24.21 9.39
C PHE A 349 -15.24 -24.05 10.80
N PRO A 350 -15.97 -24.32 11.89
CA PRO A 350 -15.40 -24.18 13.24
C PRO A 350 -14.18 -25.06 13.47
N HIS A 351 -14.07 -26.19 12.77
CA HIS A 351 -12.98 -27.16 12.88
C HIS A 351 -11.69 -26.76 12.15
N ILE A 352 -11.72 -25.75 11.27
CA ILE A 352 -10.53 -25.25 10.58
C ILE A 352 -9.84 -24.15 11.40
N LYS A 353 -10.49 -23.60 12.40
CA LYS A 353 -9.89 -22.68 13.35
C LYS A 353 -8.82 -23.39 14.18
N ARG A 354 -7.55 -23.02 13.98
CA ARG A 354 -6.46 -23.47 14.86
C ARG A 354 -6.44 -22.74 16.19
N SER A 355 -6.97 -21.52 16.25
CA SER A 355 -7.13 -20.73 17.48
C SER A 355 -8.12 -19.60 17.26
N GLU A 356 -8.68 -19.02 18.32
CA GLU A 356 -9.54 -17.82 18.23
C GLU A 356 -8.84 -16.61 17.63
N SER A 357 -7.52 -16.55 17.71
CA SER A 357 -6.68 -15.48 17.14
C SER A 357 -6.40 -15.65 15.64
N ASP A 358 -6.51 -16.87 15.08
CA ASP A 358 -6.27 -17.15 13.64
C ASP A 358 -7.55 -17.00 12.82
N VAL A 359 -8.16 -15.83 12.91
CA VAL A 359 -9.53 -15.61 12.46
C VAL A 359 -9.67 -15.35 10.96
N SER A 360 -8.61 -15.07 10.22
CA SER A 360 -8.83 -14.57 8.84
C SER A 360 -7.96 -15.17 7.73
N GLY A 361 -6.74 -15.58 8.02
CA GLY A 361 -5.80 -15.98 6.97
C GLY A 361 -6.05 -17.39 6.43
N THR A 362 -6.05 -18.37 7.32
CA THR A 362 -6.11 -19.80 6.97
C THR A 362 -7.49 -20.21 6.45
N LEU A 363 -8.57 -19.76 7.12
CA LEU A 363 -9.94 -20.04 6.67
C LEU A 363 -10.19 -19.51 5.27
N LYS A 364 -9.85 -18.23 5.04
CA LYS A 364 -10.03 -17.60 3.72
C LYS A 364 -9.23 -18.32 2.64
N LYS A 365 -8.00 -18.73 2.93
CA LYS A 365 -7.19 -19.51 1.99
C LYS A 365 -7.85 -20.85 1.67
N ASN A 366 -8.26 -21.58 2.69
CA ASN A 366 -8.89 -22.90 2.53
C ASN A 366 -10.19 -22.82 1.72
N LEU A 367 -11.04 -21.83 1.99
CA LEU A 367 -12.26 -21.59 1.22
C LEU A 367 -11.96 -21.23 -0.24
N ASN A 368 -10.95 -20.42 -0.50
CA ASN A 368 -10.54 -20.11 -1.87
C ASN A 368 -10.01 -21.34 -2.61
N ASP A 369 -9.26 -22.21 -1.93
CA ASP A 369 -8.71 -23.43 -2.51
C ASP A 369 -9.84 -24.42 -2.84
N LEU A 370 -10.82 -24.60 -1.93
CA LEU A 370 -12.00 -25.43 -2.18
C LEU A 370 -12.86 -24.87 -3.33
N LEU A 371 -13.10 -23.57 -3.34
CA LEU A 371 -13.87 -22.92 -4.40
C LEU A 371 -13.24 -23.18 -5.78
N ARG A 372 -11.94 -22.96 -5.92
CA ARG A 372 -11.22 -23.19 -7.19
C ARG A 372 -11.25 -24.65 -7.60
N TYR A 373 -11.04 -25.55 -6.64
CA TYR A 373 -11.13 -26.98 -6.92
C TYR A 373 -12.49 -27.34 -7.53
N VAL A 374 -13.60 -26.90 -6.93
CA VAL A 374 -14.93 -27.18 -7.48
C VAL A 374 -15.12 -26.57 -8.86
N MET A 375 -14.67 -25.34 -9.07
CA MET A 375 -14.76 -24.69 -10.36
C MET A 375 -14.03 -25.47 -11.47
N ASP A 376 -12.86 -26.01 -11.15
CA ASP A 376 -12.07 -26.85 -12.07
C ASP A 376 -12.74 -28.22 -12.32
N GLN A 377 -13.61 -28.73 -11.39
CA GLN A 377 -14.36 -29.98 -11.53
C GLN A 377 -15.70 -29.81 -12.23
N CYS A 378 -16.14 -28.60 -12.55
CA CYS A 378 -17.37 -28.39 -13.34
C CYS A 378 -17.17 -28.84 -14.79
N ASP A 379 -18.29 -29.19 -15.47
CA ASP A 379 -18.28 -29.49 -16.90
C ASP A 379 -19.25 -28.56 -17.65
N PRO A 380 -18.75 -27.72 -18.56
CA PRO A 380 -17.32 -27.38 -18.76
C PRO A 380 -16.71 -26.68 -17.53
N PRO A 381 -15.38 -26.75 -17.35
CA PRO A 381 -14.72 -26.08 -16.23
C PRO A 381 -14.99 -24.57 -16.20
N ILE A 382 -15.18 -24.04 -15.00
CA ILE A 382 -15.36 -22.59 -14.77
C ILE A 382 -13.97 -21.95 -14.56
N PRO A 383 -13.63 -20.86 -15.27
CA PRO A 383 -12.33 -20.21 -15.10
C PRO A 383 -12.07 -19.79 -13.63
N SER A 384 -11.14 -20.48 -12.97
CA SER A 384 -10.86 -20.31 -11.53
C SER A 384 -9.72 -19.34 -11.22
N GLN A 385 -8.92 -18.94 -12.24
CA GLN A 385 -7.78 -18.05 -12.07
C GLN A 385 -8.22 -16.69 -11.52
N GLY A 386 -7.66 -16.28 -10.38
CA GLY A 386 -8.00 -15.01 -9.72
C GLY A 386 -9.31 -15.02 -8.93
N MET A 387 -10.13 -16.10 -9.04
CA MET A 387 -11.35 -16.22 -8.24
C MET A 387 -11.06 -16.45 -6.76
N THR A 388 -11.81 -15.76 -5.94
CA THR A 388 -11.73 -15.82 -4.47
C THR A 388 -13.12 -15.67 -3.87
N MET A 389 -13.27 -15.96 -2.59
CA MET A 389 -14.51 -15.72 -1.86
C MET A 389 -15.01 -14.27 -1.96
N THR A 390 -14.11 -13.30 -2.12
CA THR A 390 -14.52 -11.91 -2.35
C THR A 390 -15.31 -11.73 -3.65
N ASN A 391 -14.96 -12.48 -4.69
CA ASN A 391 -15.65 -12.45 -5.97
C ASN A 391 -17.07 -13.01 -5.91
N ILE A 392 -17.36 -13.92 -4.95
CA ILE A 392 -18.71 -14.43 -4.71
C ILE A 392 -19.66 -13.30 -4.27
N ARG A 393 -19.20 -12.42 -3.39
CA ARG A 393 -19.98 -11.23 -3.03
C ARG A 393 -20.24 -10.31 -4.26
N HIS A 394 -19.24 -10.15 -5.12
CA HIS A 394 -19.41 -9.40 -6.36
C HIS A 394 -20.40 -10.08 -7.30
N THR A 395 -20.36 -11.41 -7.40
CA THR A 395 -21.34 -12.21 -8.14
C THR A 395 -22.75 -11.97 -7.59
N ALA A 396 -22.94 -12.05 -6.27
CA ALA A 396 -24.24 -11.83 -5.63
C ALA A 396 -24.82 -10.45 -5.94
N PHE A 397 -24.02 -9.36 -5.83
CA PHE A 397 -24.49 -8.03 -6.19
C PHE A 397 -24.87 -7.92 -7.65
N ARG A 398 -24.00 -8.40 -8.53
CA ARG A 398 -24.20 -8.28 -9.97
C ARG A 398 -25.44 -9.03 -10.44
N LEU A 399 -25.55 -10.31 -10.08
CA LEU A 399 -26.68 -11.13 -10.50
C LEU A 399 -28.00 -10.64 -9.89
N THR A 400 -28.00 -10.11 -8.66
CA THR A 400 -29.21 -9.49 -8.08
C THR A 400 -29.64 -8.26 -8.89
N LEU A 401 -28.71 -7.39 -9.30
CA LEU A 401 -29.01 -6.23 -10.12
C LEU A 401 -29.45 -6.58 -11.55
N GLU A 402 -28.97 -7.69 -12.09
CA GLU A 402 -29.41 -8.22 -13.39
C GLU A 402 -30.82 -8.83 -13.33
N GLU A 403 -31.13 -9.53 -12.22
CA GLU A 403 -32.43 -10.20 -12.01
C GLU A 403 -33.52 -9.23 -11.55
N VAL A 404 -33.16 -8.17 -10.82
CA VAL A 404 -34.08 -7.15 -10.31
C VAL A 404 -33.57 -5.77 -10.72
N PRO A 405 -33.75 -5.35 -11.98
CA PRO A 405 -33.20 -4.10 -12.52
C PRO A 405 -33.68 -2.85 -11.77
N GLU A 406 -34.84 -2.89 -11.11
CA GLU A 406 -35.41 -1.78 -10.34
C GLU A 406 -34.50 -1.41 -9.16
N LEU A 407 -33.73 -2.35 -8.63
CA LEU A 407 -32.75 -2.10 -7.56
C LEU A 407 -31.56 -1.24 -8.02
N GLY A 408 -31.36 -1.11 -9.32
CA GLY A 408 -30.34 -0.24 -9.91
C GLY A 408 -30.70 1.25 -9.94
N ARG A 409 -31.97 1.61 -9.64
CA ARG A 409 -32.51 2.97 -9.72
C ARG A 409 -32.91 3.49 -8.35
N PRO A 410 -32.89 4.84 -8.12
CA PRO A 410 -33.46 5.41 -6.92
C PRO A 410 -34.98 5.16 -6.82
N PRO A 411 -35.53 4.87 -5.63
CA PRO A 411 -34.84 4.72 -4.32
C PRO A 411 -34.20 3.34 -4.09
N GLY A 412 -34.45 2.36 -4.96
CA GLY A 412 -34.02 0.96 -4.78
C GLY A 412 -32.52 0.80 -4.55
N ILE A 413 -31.69 1.52 -5.31
CA ILE A 413 -30.24 1.42 -5.19
C ILE A 413 -29.71 1.83 -3.81
N TYR A 414 -30.36 2.80 -3.13
CA TYR A 414 -29.95 3.22 -1.79
C TYR A 414 -30.31 2.15 -0.75
N ALA A 415 -31.52 1.61 -0.82
CA ALA A 415 -31.95 0.55 0.07
C ALA A 415 -31.11 -0.72 -0.14
N PHE A 416 -30.85 -1.11 -1.38
CA PHE A 416 -30.02 -2.26 -1.72
C PHE A 416 -28.55 -2.06 -1.29
N ALA A 417 -27.98 -0.87 -1.48
CA ALA A 417 -26.65 -0.52 -1.01
C ALA A 417 -26.56 -0.61 0.51
N GLN A 418 -27.57 -0.12 1.23
CA GLN A 418 -27.64 -0.22 2.68
C GLN A 418 -27.68 -1.68 3.15
N ASN A 419 -28.56 -2.51 2.58
CA ASN A 419 -28.63 -3.94 2.88
C ASN A 419 -27.30 -4.66 2.59
N GLY A 420 -26.65 -4.33 1.48
CA GLY A 420 -25.36 -4.89 1.11
C GLY A 420 -24.16 -4.27 1.84
N MET A 421 -24.37 -3.26 2.69
CA MET A 421 -23.29 -2.53 3.37
C MET A 421 -22.21 -2.02 2.41
N THR A 422 -22.66 -1.32 1.40
CA THR A 422 -21.84 -0.63 0.40
C THR A 422 -22.45 0.75 0.12
N SER A 423 -21.88 1.55 -0.76
CA SER A 423 -22.50 2.80 -1.19
C SER A 423 -23.20 2.63 -2.53
N ALA A 424 -24.24 3.43 -2.77
CA ALA A 424 -24.90 3.47 -4.07
C ALA A 424 -23.94 3.82 -5.20
N GLU A 425 -23.00 4.76 -4.95
CA GLU A 425 -21.92 5.09 -5.90
C GLU A 425 -21.03 3.88 -6.23
N MET A 426 -20.72 3.04 -5.24
CA MET A 426 -19.95 1.81 -5.45
C MET A 426 -20.73 0.84 -6.33
N LEU A 427 -22.04 0.66 -6.11
CA LEU A 427 -22.89 -0.19 -6.94
C LEU A 427 -22.95 0.32 -8.38
N GLN A 428 -23.16 1.62 -8.57
CA GLN A 428 -23.18 2.25 -9.89
C GLN A 428 -21.87 2.05 -10.63
N ARG A 429 -20.76 2.41 -9.99
CA ARG A 429 -19.44 2.39 -10.61
C ARG A 429 -18.94 0.96 -10.89
N THR A 430 -19.24 0.01 -9.99
CA THR A 430 -18.63 -1.33 -10.03
C THR A 430 -19.48 -2.34 -10.80
N TYR A 431 -20.80 -2.17 -10.84
CA TYR A 431 -21.70 -3.16 -11.45
C TYR A 431 -22.59 -2.57 -12.52
N LEU A 432 -23.40 -1.55 -12.23
CA LEU A 432 -24.41 -1.04 -13.17
C LEU A 432 -23.79 -0.54 -14.47
N ARG A 433 -22.70 0.19 -14.40
CA ARG A 433 -22.00 0.66 -15.58
C ARG A 433 -21.65 -0.49 -16.55
N PHE A 434 -21.13 -1.58 -16.04
CA PHE A 434 -20.74 -2.73 -16.86
C PHE A 434 -21.94 -3.53 -17.34
N ILE A 435 -23.02 -3.61 -16.56
CA ILE A 435 -24.29 -4.22 -17.01
C ILE A 435 -24.86 -3.42 -18.19
N GLU A 436 -24.88 -2.10 -18.12
CA GLU A 436 -25.34 -1.22 -19.18
C GLU A 436 -24.45 -1.30 -20.43
N GLU A 437 -23.13 -1.30 -20.25
CA GLU A 437 -22.17 -1.46 -21.36
C GLU A 437 -22.38 -2.81 -22.09
N GLU A 438 -22.53 -3.91 -21.34
CA GLU A 438 -22.79 -5.23 -21.91
C GLU A 438 -24.16 -5.33 -22.60
N ALA A 439 -25.21 -4.76 -22.01
CA ALA A 439 -26.53 -4.69 -22.62
C ALA A 439 -26.52 -3.90 -23.91
N THR A 440 -25.79 -2.77 -23.93
CA THR A 440 -25.62 -1.95 -25.15
C THR A 440 -24.84 -2.70 -26.23
N ALA A 441 -23.74 -3.36 -25.85
CA ALA A 441 -22.96 -4.18 -26.77
C ALA A 441 -23.76 -5.37 -27.34
N LYS A 442 -24.61 -6.00 -26.51
CA LYS A 442 -25.50 -7.06 -26.95
C LYS A 442 -26.56 -6.56 -27.91
N ARG A 443 -27.19 -5.42 -27.63
CA ARG A 443 -28.17 -4.77 -28.57
C ARG A 443 -27.52 -4.41 -29.88
N ALA A 444 -26.32 -3.83 -29.86
CA ALA A 444 -25.58 -3.50 -31.08
C ALA A 444 -25.28 -4.75 -31.93
N ARG A 445 -24.88 -5.86 -31.32
CA ARG A 445 -24.65 -7.15 -32.02
C ARG A 445 -25.92 -7.77 -32.58
N THR A 446 -27.04 -7.67 -31.88
CA THR A 446 -28.32 -8.22 -32.35
C THR A 446 -28.97 -7.38 -33.46
N GLN A 447 -28.64 -6.10 -33.56
CA GLN A 447 -29.13 -5.21 -34.65
C GLN A 447 -28.35 -5.38 -35.96
N ILE A 448 -27.17 -5.99 -35.92
CA ILE A 448 -26.34 -6.22 -37.13
C ILE A 448 -26.61 -7.63 -37.64
N LYS A 449 -27.54 -7.76 -38.60
CA LYS A 449 -27.69 -9.03 -39.32
C LYS A 449 -26.49 -9.24 -40.24
N PRO A 450 -25.98 -10.48 -40.37
CA PRO A 450 -24.96 -10.79 -41.37
C PRO A 450 -25.43 -10.35 -42.76
N GLY A 451 -24.68 -9.48 -43.45
CA GLY A 451 -25.02 -8.94 -44.76
C GLY A 451 -25.50 -7.46 -44.78
N GLN A 452 -25.80 -6.86 -43.63
CA GLN A 452 -26.24 -5.45 -43.55
C GLN A 452 -25.10 -4.45 -43.21
N TRP A 453 -23.85 -4.86 -43.28
CA TRP A 453 -22.69 -4.02 -42.99
C TRP A 453 -22.53 -2.80 -43.89
N SER A 454 -23.18 -2.78 -45.05
CA SER A 454 -23.10 -1.67 -46.01
C SER A 454 -23.95 -0.45 -45.65
N MET A 455 -24.90 -0.57 -44.71
CA MET A 455 -25.80 0.55 -44.36
C MET A 455 -25.41 1.33 -43.11
N VAL A 456 -24.43 0.87 -42.30
CA VAL A 456 -24.07 1.53 -41.05
C VAL A 456 -23.00 2.61 -41.24
N LYS A 457 -22.62 2.95 -42.46
CA LYS A 457 -21.58 3.95 -42.75
C LYS A 457 -22.00 5.42 -42.62
N ARG A 458 -23.19 5.74 -42.12
CA ARG A 458 -23.60 7.13 -41.88
C ARG A 458 -24.48 7.27 -40.65
N VAL A 459 -23.85 7.31 -39.49
CA VAL A 459 -24.28 8.18 -38.38
C VAL A 459 -23.01 8.86 -37.91
N GLU A 460 -22.75 10.01 -38.48
CA GLU A 460 -21.80 10.97 -37.91
C GLU A 460 -22.41 11.48 -36.61
N LEU A 461 -21.62 11.32 -35.52
CA LEU A 461 -21.84 11.99 -34.25
C LEU A 461 -21.35 13.42 -34.32
#